data_2d8de9cfc2310f925b5343169f5b6196
#
_entry.id   2d8de9cfc2310f925b5343169f5b6196
#
_cell.length_a   1.000
_cell.length_b   1.000
_cell.length_c   1.000
_cell.angle_alpha   90.00
_cell.angle_beta   90.00
_cell.angle_gamma   90.00
#
_symmetry.space_group_name_H-M   'P 1'
#
loop_
_entity.id
_entity.type
_entity.pdbx_description
1 polymer ?
#
loop_
_entity_poly.entity_id
_entity_poly.type
_entity_poly.pdbx_seq_one_letter_code
_entity_poly.pdbx_strand_id
1 'polypeptide(L)'
;MIIGDRQLDTLVEVKEKNHQLFRNFRKFETQCKKHPVEEKCRLVYIWCKKLLKAWEDEILSFDTEYLQSAAGKQDLGTHKQCGKYLKPLLKKLKRKELNLEILDSLYILVQYCLMKEYVRAHDKYIELGIGNAPWPMGVTMVGIHERSGRSRIFTSQVAHILNDETQRKYLQSVKRLLTVCQRVFPTDPSKCVMH
;
A
#
# COMPACT_ATOMS: atom_id res chain seq x y z
N MET A 1 -4.08 -23.55 4.26
CA MET A 1 -4.90 -23.10 5.42
C MET A 1 -5.75 -21.96 4.92
N ILE A 2 -7.01 -22.23 4.64
CA ILE A 2 -8.02 -21.28 4.16
C ILE A 2 -8.18 -20.26 5.28
N ILE A 3 -7.99 -18.98 4.96
CA ILE A 3 -8.25 -17.89 5.91
C ILE A 3 -9.75 -17.91 6.15
N GLY A 4 -10.17 -18.41 7.33
CA GLY A 4 -11.57 -18.66 7.62
C GLY A 4 -12.40 -17.38 7.62
N ASP A 5 -13.71 -17.53 7.40
CA ASP A 5 -14.72 -16.47 7.33
C ASP A 5 -14.64 -15.46 8.50
N ARG A 6 -14.27 -15.88 9.69
CA ARG A 6 -14.02 -15.01 10.86
C ARG A 6 -12.98 -13.90 10.61
N GLN A 7 -12.02 -14.11 9.71
CA GLN A 7 -11.01 -13.08 9.36
C GLN A 7 -11.54 -12.10 8.31
N LEU A 8 -12.51 -12.52 7.51
CA LEU A 8 -13.26 -11.63 6.62
C LEU A 8 -14.17 -10.71 7.45
N ASP A 9 -14.87 -11.25 8.40
CA ASP A 9 -15.76 -10.51 9.30
C ASP A 9 -14.99 -9.43 10.08
N THR A 10 -13.79 -9.77 10.58
CA THR A 10 -12.93 -8.79 11.25
C THR A 10 -12.54 -7.63 10.31
N LEU A 11 -12.31 -7.90 9.03
CA LEU A 11 -12.00 -6.86 8.03
C LEU A 11 -13.22 -5.98 7.71
N VAL A 12 -14.42 -6.55 7.70
CA VAL A 12 -15.67 -5.82 7.48
C VAL A 12 -15.99 -4.92 8.68
N GLU A 13 -15.90 -5.45 9.90
CA GLU A 13 -16.12 -4.69 11.14
C GLU A 13 -15.15 -3.51 11.27
N VAL A 14 -13.87 -3.72 10.92
CA VAL A 14 -12.86 -2.64 10.91
C VAL A 14 -13.26 -1.57 9.91
N LYS A 15 -13.81 -1.94 8.75
CA LYS A 15 -14.29 -1.01 7.74
C LYS A 15 -15.42 -0.11 8.26
N GLU A 16 -16.43 -0.69 8.92
CA GLU A 16 -17.58 0.06 9.43
C GLU A 16 -17.19 1.04 10.54
N LYS A 17 -16.38 0.60 11.50
CA LYS A 17 -15.86 1.46 12.58
C LYS A 17 -15.04 2.63 12.02
N ASN A 18 -14.22 2.38 10.99
CA ASN A 18 -13.38 3.41 10.40
C ASN A 18 -14.16 4.41 9.56
N HIS A 19 -15.30 4.03 9.00
CA HIS A 19 -16.16 4.94 8.21
C HIS A 19 -16.66 6.11 9.05
N GLN A 20 -16.91 5.92 10.33
CA GLN A 20 -17.32 6.98 11.25
C GLN A 20 -16.20 7.98 11.56
N LEU A 21 -14.94 7.53 11.54
CA LEU A 21 -13.76 8.37 11.79
C LEU A 21 -13.28 9.15 10.56
N PHE A 22 -13.86 8.83 9.40
CA PHE A 22 -13.39 9.31 8.11
C PHE A 22 -13.52 10.84 7.90
N ARG A 23 -14.46 11.49 8.57
CA ARG A 23 -14.69 12.95 8.46
C ARG A 23 -13.50 13.80 8.91
N ASN A 24 -12.56 13.21 9.66
CA ASN A 24 -11.35 13.89 10.11
C ASN A 24 -10.12 13.01 9.89
N PHE A 25 -9.55 13.08 8.69
CA PHE A 25 -8.41 12.25 8.29
C PHE A 25 -7.20 12.31 9.23
N ARG A 26 -6.90 13.48 9.80
CA ARG A 26 -5.78 13.60 10.74
C ARG A 26 -6.05 12.83 12.03
N LYS A 27 -7.28 12.88 12.53
CA LYS A 27 -7.68 12.10 13.71
C LYS A 27 -7.68 10.61 13.38
N PHE A 28 -8.18 10.24 12.20
CA PHE A 28 -8.18 8.87 11.72
C PHE A 28 -6.76 8.29 11.65
N GLU A 29 -5.84 8.97 10.99
CA GLU A 29 -4.45 8.50 10.88
C GLU A 29 -3.76 8.42 12.25
N THR A 30 -4.02 9.40 13.13
CA THR A 30 -3.50 9.38 14.51
C THR A 30 -4.06 8.19 15.29
N GLN A 31 -5.33 7.88 15.10
CA GLN A 31 -5.95 6.70 15.74
C GLN A 31 -5.36 5.40 15.17
N CYS A 32 -5.17 5.31 13.87
CA CYS A 32 -4.51 4.15 13.24
C CYS A 32 -3.11 3.88 13.81
N LYS A 33 -2.34 4.94 14.12
CA LYS A 33 -1.01 4.79 14.73
C LYS A 33 -1.04 4.23 16.15
N LYS A 34 -2.15 4.35 16.87
CA LYS A 34 -2.30 3.83 18.24
C LYS A 34 -2.59 2.33 18.32
N HIS A 35 -2.97 1.70 17.20
CA HIS A 35 -3.22 0.27 17.20
C HIS A 35 -1.97 -0.55 17.54
N PRO A 36 -2.14 -1.73 18.17
CA PRO A 36 -1.03 -2.62 18.49
C PRO A 36 -0.25 -3.03 17.23
N VAL A 37 1.07 -3.14 17.36
CA VAL A 37 1.96 -3.54 16.26
C VAL A 37 1.54 -4.89 15.66
N GLU A 38 1.08 -5.81 16.51
CA GLU A 38 0.61 -7.15 16.08
C GLU A 38 -0.58 -7.07 15.15
N GLU A 39 -1.55 -6.26 15.49
CA GLU A 39 -2.77 -6.04 14.69
C GLU A 39 -2.41 -5.41 13.34
N LYS A 40 -1.57 -4.38 13.35
CA LYS A 40 -1.08 -3.73 12.13
C LYS A 40 -0.37 -4.72 11.21
N CYS A 41 0.57 -5.49 11.75
CA CYS A 41 1.30 -6.49 10.99
C CYS A 41 0.37 -7.56 10.42
N ARG A 42 -0.59 -8.03 11.23
CA ARG A 42 -1.57 -9.04 10.81
C ARG A 42 -2.44 -8.53 9.68
N LEU A 43 -3.01 -7.32 9.81
CA LEU A 43 -3.89 -6.76 8.80
C LEU A 43 -3.17 -6.55 7.46
N VAL A 44 -1.98 -5.93 7.47
CA VAL A 44 -1.18 -5.71 6.26
C VAL A 44 -0.79 -7.05 5.62
N TYR A 45 -0.41 -8.04 6.42
CA TYR A 45 -0.07 -9.37 5.93
C TYR A 45 -1.25 -10.04 5.22
N ILE A 46 -2.44 -10.04 5.86
CA ILE A 46 -3.65 -10.65 5.33
C ILE A 46 -4.06 -9.94 4.02
N TRP A 47 -4.04 -8.61 4.00
CA TRP A 47 -4.36 -7.82 2.83
C TRP A 47 -3.46 -8.18 1.63
N CYS A 48 -2.14 -8.21 1.83
CA CYS A 48 -1.21 -8.60 0.78
C CYS A 48 -1.51 -10.01 0.23
N LYS A 49 -1.75 -10.97 1.12
CA LYS A 49 -2.01 -12.37 0.72
C LYS A 49 -3.33 -12.53 -0.02
N LYS A 50 -4.39 -11.85 0.44
CA LYS A 50 -5.70 -11.89 -0.22
C LYS A 50 -5.66 -11.27 -1.61
N LEU A 51 -5.00 -10.13 -1.77
CA LEU A 51 -4.89 -9.49 -3.08
C LEU A 51 -4.03 -10.29 -4.07
N LEU A 52 -2.93 -10.89 -3.59
CA LEU A 52 -2.16 -11.79 -4.44
C LEU A 52 -3.01 -12.96 -4.92
N LYS A 53 -3.83 -13.54 -4.04
CA LYS A 53 -4.72 -14.64 -4.41
C LYS A 53 -5.83 -14.19 -5.36
N ALA A 54 -6.50 -13.07 -5.06
CA ALA A 54 -7.54 -12.51 -5.92
C ALA A 54 -7.00 -12.18 -7.33
N TRP A 55 -5.78 -11.68 -7.41
CA TRP A 55 -5.12 -11.40 -8.69
C TRP A 55 -4.78 -12.69 -9.46
N GLU A 56 -4.31 -13.72 -8.76
CA GLU A 56 -4.08 -15.03 -9.35
C GLU A 56 -5.37 -15.62 -9.92
N ASP A 57 -6.46 -15.60 -9.13
CA ASP A 57 -7.77 -16.10 -9.53
C ASP A 57 -8.33 -15.32 -10.74
N GLU A 58 -8.14 -13.98 -10.77
CA GLU A 58 -8.50 -13.14 -11.91
C GLU A 58 -7.74 -13.57 -13.19
N ILE A 59 -6.41 -13.71 -13.10
CA ILE A 59 -5.61 -14.14 -14.27
C ILE A 59 -6.04 -15.52 -14.74
N LEU A 60 -6.27 -16.46 -13.83
CA LEU A 60 -6.67 -17.83 -14.16
C LEU A 60 -8.12 -17.93 -14.68
N SER A 61 -8.94 -16.89 -14.51
CA SER A 61 -10.29 -16.84 -15.05
C SER A 61 -10.34 -16.51 -16.55
N PHE A 62 -9.25 -16.03 -17.13
CA PHE A 62 -9.16 -15.79 -18.56
C PHE A 62 -9.10 -17.09 -19.36
N ASP A 63 -9.49 -17.02 -20.62
CA ASP A 63 -9.45 -18.19 -21.51
C ASP A 63 -8.03 -18.67 -21.79
N THR A 64 -7.93 -19.90 -22.28
CA THR A 64 -6.64 -20.54 -22.57
C THR A 64 -5.86 -19.79 -23.66
N GLU A 65 -6.57 -19.21 -24.63
CA GLU A 65 -5.96 -18.44 -25.72
C GLU A 65 -5.26 -17.19 -25.17
N TYR A 66 -5.94 -16.43 -24.31
CA TYR A 66 -5.34 -15.28 -23.64
C TYR A 66 -4.12 -15.69 -22.81
N LEU A 67 -4.22 -16.76 -22.02
CA LEU A 67 -3.11 -17.21 -21.15
C LEU A 67 -1.87 -17.64 -21.96
N GLN A 68 -2.06 -18.12 -23.18
CA GLN A 68 -0.96 -18.48 -24.09
C GLN A 68 -0.40 -17.28 -24.84
N SER A 69 -1.11 -16.18 -24.92
CA SER A 69 -0.68 -14.95 -25.57
C SER A 69 0.53 -14.30 -24.86
N ALA A 70 1.19 -13.37 -25.55
CA ALA A 70 2.27 -12.57 -24.95
C ALA A 70 1.78 -11.76 -23.75
N ALA A 71 0.56 -11.20 -23.82
CA ALA A 71 -0.05 -10.43 -22.73
C ALA A 71 -0.31 -11.31 -21.49
N GLY A 72 -0.97 -12.47 -21.67
CA GLY A 72 -1.24 -13.38 -20.56
C GLY A 72 0.03 -13.91 -19.88
N LYS A 73 1.07 -14.21 -20.66
CA LYS A 73 2.38 -14.61 -20.14
C LYS A 73 3.03 -13.47 -19.36
N GLN A 74 2.90 -12.23 -19.82
CA GLN A 74 3.39 -11.05 -19.11
C GLN A 74 2.66 -10.82 -17.79
N ASP A 75 1.34 -10.98 -17.76
CA ASP A 75 0.53 -10.84 -16.55
C ASP A 75 0.91 -11.89 -15.50
N LEU A 76 1.03 -13.15 -15.91
CA LEU A 76 1.52 -14.23 -15.04
C LEU A 76 2.94 -13.95 -14.53
N GLY A 77 3.82 -13.46 -15.39
CA GLY A 77 5.19 -13.07 -15.04
C GLY A 77 5.20 -11.94 -14.00
N THR A 78 4.36 -10.93 -14.21
CA THR A 78 4.24 -9.77 -13.31
C THR A 78 3.67 -10.18 -11.95
N HIS A 79 2.66 -11.05 -11.92
CA HIS A 79 2.10 -11.61 -10.69
C HIS A 79 3.17 -12.40 -9.91
N LYS A 80 3.88 -13.32 -10.57
CA LYS A 80 4.96 -14.11 -9.96
C LYS A 80 6.09 -13.22 -9.41
N GLN A 81 6.48 -12.19 -10.16
CA GLN A 81 7.49 -11.22 -9.74
C GLN A 81 7.01 -10.44 -8.51
N CYS A 82 5.75 -9.96 -8.50
CA CYS A 82 5.15 -9.26 -7.38
C CYS A 82 5.18 -10.13 -6.12
N GLY A 83 4.74 -11.38 -6.22
CA GLY A 83 4.81 -12.35 -5.11
C GLY A 83 6.23 -12.57 -4.59
N LYS A 84 7.23 -12.66 -5.49
CA LYS A 84 8.65 -12.80 -5.12
C LYS A 84 9.14 -11.56 -4.34
N TYR A 85 8.81 -10.37 -4.82
CA TYR A 85 9.27 -9.10 -4.21
C TYR A 85 8.58 -8.80 -2.88
N LEU A 86 7.35 -9.30 -2.66
CA LEU A 86 6.64 -9.16 -1.38
C LEU A 86 7.15 -10.12 -0.29
N LYS A 87 7.85 -11.22 -0.64
CA LYS A 87 8.34 -12.19 0.35
C LYS A 87 9.11 -11.55 1.53
N PRO A 88 10.07 -10.63 1.30
CA PRO A 88 10.79 -9.98 2.41
C PRO A 88 9.86 -9.19 3.33
N LEU A 89 8.91 -8.42 2.77
CA LEU A 89 7.92 -7.68 3.55
C LEU A 89 7.05 -8.63 4.39
N LEU A 90 6.51 -9.68 3.77
CA LEU A 90 5.69 -10.68 4.47
C LEU A 90 6.45 -11.39 5.59
N LYS A 91 7.76 -11.63 5.40
CA LYS A 91 8.62 -12.21 6.43
C LYS A 91 8.84 -11.26 7.61
N LYS A 92 9.14 -9.97 7.32
CA LYS A 92 9.29 -8.93 8.35
C LYS A 92 7.98 -8.71 9.13
N LEU A 93 6.81 -8.71 8.45
CA LEU A 93 5.50 -8.60 9.10
C LEU A 93 5.22 -9.77 10.05
N LYS A 94 5.54 -11.01 9.64
CA LYS A 94 5.39 -12.19 10.52
C LYS A 94 6.28 -12.13 11.76
N ARG A 95 7.49 -11.58 11.62
CA ARG A 95 8.46 -11.44 12.71
C ARG A 95 8.28 -10.18 13.53
N LYS A 96 7.38 -9.29 13.09
CA LYS A 96 7.16 -7.95 13.69
C LYS A 96 8.44 -7.09 13.69
N GLU A 97 9.31 -7.30 12.69
CA GLU A 97 10.61 -6.64 12.52
C GLU A 97 10.55 -5.46 11.54
N LEU A 98 9.36 -5.04 11.12
CA LEU A 98 9.21 -3.90 10.22
C LEU A 98 9.36 -2.60 10.99
N ASN A 99 10.08 -1.62 10.39
CA ASN A 99 10.17 -0.28 10.96
C ASN A 99 8.76 0.29 11.22
N LEU A 100 8.55 0.91 12.39
CA LEU A 100 7.24 1.38 12.83
C LEU A 100 6.64 2.43 11.90
N GLU A 101 7.45 3.34 11.35
CA GLU A 101 6.97 4.37 10.43
C GLU A 101 6.45 3.77 9.12
N ILE A 102 7.17 2.78 8.59
CA ILE A 102 6.74 2.03 7.41
C ILE A 102 5.48 1.23 7.71
N LEU A 103 5.44 0.56 8.86
CA LEU A 103 4.29 -0.23 9.27
C LEU A 103 3.05 0.64 9.44
N ASP A 104 3.17 1.80 10.10
CA ASP A 104 2.07 2.75 10.30
C ASP A 104 1.53 3.26 8.96
N SER A 105 2.42 3.63 8.05
CA SER A 105 2.03 4.10 6.73
C SER A 105 1.36 3.01 5.90
N LEU A 106 1.88 1.78 5.93
CA LEU A 106 1.26 0.64 5.26
C LEU A 106 -0.10 0.28 5.87
N TYR A 107 -0.23 0.35 7.20
CA TYR A 107 -1.49 0.08 7.88
C TYR A 107 -2.56 1.10 7.49
N ILE A 108 -2.23 2.41 7.51
CA ILE A 108 -3.12 3.48 7.10
C ILE A 108 -3.53 3.31 5.63
N LEU A 109 -2.57 3.00 4.75
CA LEU A 109 -2.83 2.71 3.34
C LEU A 109 -3.84 1.57 3.17
N VAL A 110 -3.66 0.46 3.89
CA VAL A 110 -4.58 -0.68 3.86
C VAL A 110 -5.97 -0.28 4.38
N GLN A 111 -6.04 0.53 5.43
CA GLN A 111 -7.31 1.05 5.94
C GLN A 111 -8.06 1.87 4.88
N TYR A 112 -7.36 2.76 4.14
CA TYR A 112 -7.96 3.48 3.03
C TYR A 112 -8.44 2.55 1.90
N CYS A 113 -7.68 1.49 1.60
CA CYS A 113 -8.13 0.47 0.64
C CYS A 113 -9.41 -0.24 1.09
N LEU A 114 -9.53 -0.59 2.38
CA LEU A 114 -10.72 -1.22 2.94
C LEU A 114 -11.95 -0.31 2.90
N MET A 115 -11.73 1.00 3.02
CA MET A 115 -12.77 2.02 2.86
C MET A 115 -13.06 2.37 1.40
N LYS A 116 -12.32 1.78 0.45
CA LYS A 116 -12.37 2.09 -0.99
C LYS A 116 -12.04 3.55 -1.32
N GLU A 117 -11.21 4.20 -0.51
CA GLU A 117 -10.68 5.55 -0.72
C GLU A 117 -9.32 5.48 -1.41
N TYR A 118 -9.33 5.07 -2.68
CA TYR A 118 -8.09 4.75 -3.40
C TYR A 118 -7.20 5.97 -3.67
N VAL A 119 -7.76 7.15 -3.92
CA VAL A 119 -6.99 8.38 -4.04
C VAL A 119 -6.14 8.59 -2.78
N ARG A 120 -6.74 8.46 -1.59
CA ARG A 120 -6.01 8.62 -0.33
C ARG A 120 -5.02 7.50 -0.05
N ALA A 121 -5.35 6.28 -0.46
CA ALA A 121 -4.40 5.17 -0.37
C ALA A 121 -3.16 5.43 -1.25
N HIS A 122 -3.34 6.01 -2.43
CA HIS A 122 -2.25 6.43 -3.31
C HIS A 122 -1.45 7.59 -2.74
N ASP A 123 -2.11 8.62 -2.18
CA ASP A 123 -1.42 9.73 -1.51
C ASP A 123 -0.53 9.19 -0.39
N LYS A 124 -1.04 8.27 0.44
CA LYS A 124 -0.27 7.64 1.50
C LYS A 124 0.88 6.77 0.97
N TYR A 125 0.69 6.11 -0.17
CA TYR A 125 1.77 5.40 -0.85
C TYR A 125 2.87 6.34 -1.34
N ILE A 126 2.50 7.48 -1.93
CA ILE A 126 3.45 8.50 -2.39
C ILE A 126 4.21 9.06 -1.19
N GLU A 127 3.51 9.41 -0.11
CA GLU A 127 4.13 9.88 1.13
C GLU A 127 5.14 8.87 1.69
N LEU A 128 4.81 7.58 1.66
CA LEU A 128 5.71 6.51 2.07
C LEU A 128 6.95 6.40 1.17
N GLY A 129 6.79 6.63 -0.14
CA GLY A 129 7.88 6.53 -1.13
C GLY A 129 8.83 7.70 -1.13
N ILE A 130 8.33 8.93 -1.02
CA ILE A 130 9.12 10.17 -1.14
C ILE A 130 9.17 10.99 0.16
N GLY A 131 8.44 10.57 1.19
CA GLY A 131 8.28 11.28 2.45
C GLY A 131 7.32 12.46 2.36
N ASN A 132 7.20 13.16 3.51
CA ASN A 132 6.39 14.38 3.62
C ASN A 132 7.08 15.62 3.03
N ALA A 133 8.18 15.46 2.30
CA ALA A 133 8.78 16.58 1.60
C ALA A 133 7.78 17.06 0.52
N PRO A 134 7.44 18.34 0.47
CA PRO A 134 6.71 18.86 -0.66
C PRO A 134 7.50 18.47 -1.92
N TRP A 135 6.80 17.95 -2.91
CA TRP A 135 7.40 17.67 -4.22
C TRP A 135 8.40 18.77 -4.53
N PRO A 136 9.65 18.46 -4.93
CA PRO A 136 10.50 19.45 -5.54
C PRO A 136 9.79 19.86 -6.83
N MET A 137 8.91 20.85 -6.71
CA MET A 137 8.31 21.55 -7.83
C MET A 137 9.49 21.94 -8.70
N GLY A 138 9.53 21.32 -9.87
CA GLY A 138 10.59 21.36 -10.87
C GLY A 138 11.71 22.34 -10.60
N VAL A 139 12.91 21.88 -10.71
CA VAL A 139 14.19 22.59 -10.52
C VAL A 139 14.30 23.84 -11.43
N THR A 140 13.35 24.77 -11.36
CA THR A 140 13.34 26.02 -12.12
C THR A 140 12.94 27.21 -11.28
N MET A 141 13.21 27.16 -9.98
CA MET A 141 13.30 28.38 -9.18
C MET A 141 14.70 28.52 -8.61
N VAL A 142 15.60 28.95 -9.47
CA VAL A 142 16.82 29.63 -9.08
C VAL A 142 16.39 30.88 -8.33
N GLY A 143 16.69 30.90 -7.02
CA GLY A 143 16.67 32.11 -6.21
C GLY A 143 15.38 32.42 -5.49
N ILE A 144 15.07 31.71 -4.43
CA ILE A 144 14.40 32.29 -3.25
C ILE A 144 14.95 31.63 -1.98
N HIS A 145 15.67 32.44 -1.27
CA HIS A 145 16.01 32.43 0.16
C HIS A 145 15.63 31.19 1.01
N GLU A 146 16.69 30.56 1.43
CA GLU A 146 16.96 29.95 2.72
C GLU A 146 15.88 30.24 3.79
N ARG A 147 14.89 29.36 3.90
CA ARG A 147 14.06 29.25 5.09
C ARG A 147 13.89 27.79 5.47
N SER A 148 14.55 27.52 6.56
CA SER A 148 14.32 26.58 7.62
C SER A 148 15.04 25.25 7.53
N GLY A 149 16.02 25.14 8.40
CA GLY A 149 16.73 23.91 8.79
C GLY A 149 15.84 22.78 9.32
N ARG A 150 14.51 22.96 9.39
CA ARG A 150 13.56 21.90 9.75
C ARG A 150 13.24 20.94 8.61
N SER A 151 13.33 21.36 7.35
CA SER A 151 13.10 20.48 6.20
C SER A 151 14.19 19.45 5.97
N ARG A 152 15.43 19.73 6.40
CA ARG A 152 16.58 18.84 6.16
C ARG A 152 16.58 17.57 7.01
N ILE A 153 15.94 17.59 8.19
CA ILE A 153 15.91 16.44 9.09
C ILE A 153 14.96 15.34 8.57
N PHE A 154 13.85 15.72 7.93
CA PHE A 154 12.90 14.77 7.36
C PHE A 154 13.36 14.18 6.04
N THR A 155 14.09 14.92 5.22
CA THR A 155 14.60 14.45 3.93
C THR A 155 15.68 13.38 4.08
N SER A 156 16.46 13.38 5.16
CA SER A 156 17.51 12.39 5.38
C SER A 156 16.96 11.02 5.78
N GLN A 157 15.87 10.96 6.54
CA GLN A 157 15.26 9.67 6.95
C GLN A 157 14.54 8.98 5.78
N VAL A 158 13.88 9.73 4.92
CA VAL A 158 13.23 9.19 3.72
C VAL A 158 14.22 8.72 2.68
N ALA A 159 15.34 9.43 2.50
CA ALA A 159 16.42 9.00 1.63
C ALA A 159 16.98 7.62 2.04
N HIS A 160 16.97 7.28 3.34
CA HIS A 160 17.39 5.97 3.82
C HIS A 160 16.41 4.84 3.45
N ILE A 161 15.11 5.11 3.41
CA ILE A 161 14.10 4.09 3.04
C ILE A 161 14.24 3.69 1.57
N LEU A 162 14.54 4.64 0.69
CA LEU A 162 14.69 4.36 -0.74
C LEU A 162 16.08 3.82 -1.13
N ASN A 163 17.06 3.84 -0.24
CA ASN A 163 18.39 3.31 -0.52
C ASN A 163 18.47 1.77 -0.42
N ASP A 164 17.53 1.12 0.24
CA ASP A 164 17.45 -0.34 0.25
C ASP A 164 16.66 -0.86 -0.97
N GLU A 165 17.35 -1.51 -1.89
CA GLU A 165 16.76 -2.10 -3.09
C GLU A 165 15.62 -3.08 -2.76
N THR A 166 15.73 -3.82 -1.66
CA THR A 166 14.68 -4.74 -1.19
C THR A 166 13.43 -3.97 -0.83
N GLN A 167 13.58 -2.82 -0.16
CA GLN A 167 12.45 -1.97 0.21
C GLN A 167 11.79 -1.38 -1.02
N ARG A 168 12.55 -0.88 -1.98
CA ARG A 168 12.00 -0.38 -3.27
C ARG A 168 11.20 -1.45 -3.99
N LYS A 169 11.70 -2.70 -4.05
CA LYS A 169 11.03 -3.83 -4.70
C LYS A 169 9.70 -4.18 -4.04
N TYR A 170 9.63 -4.26 -2.71
CA TYR A 170 8.36 -4.55 -2.08
C TYR A 170 7.39 -3.37 -2.11
N LEU A 171 7.86 -2.11 -2.03
CA LEU A 171 7.00 -0.94 -2.20
C LEU A 171 6.40 -0.88 -3.61
N GLN A 172 7.19 -1.16 -4.65
CA GLN A 172 6.68 -1.28 -6.02
C GLN A 172 5.58 -2.36 -6.11
N SER A 173 5.76 -3.47 -5.38
CA SER A 173 4.75 -4.53 -5.34
C SER A 173 3.49 -4.11 -4.58
N VAL A 174 3.62 -3.31 -3.53
CA VAL A 174 2.46 -2.70 -2.84
C VAL A 174 1.68 -1.79 -3.79
N LYS A 175 2.35 -0.99 -4.63
CA LYS A 175 1.67 -0.19 -5.66
C LYS A 175 0.86 -1.06 -6.61
N ARG A 176 1.44 -2.16 -7.09
CA ARG A 176 0.72 -3.11 -7.94
C ARG A 176 -0.52 -3.70 -7.24
N LEU A 177 -0.40 -4.04 -5.95
CA LEU A 177 -1.54 -4.51 -5.17
C LEU A 177 -2.60 -3.43 -4.97
N LEU A 178 -2.25 -2.15 -4.88
CA LEU A 178 -3.22 -1.04 -4.87
C LEU A 178 -4.04 -1.01 -6.15
N THR A 179 -3.38 -1.11 -7.31
CA THR A 179 -4.06 -1.17 -8.62
C THR A 179 -5.00 -2.38 -8.71
N VAL A 180 -4.53 -3.55 -8.28
CA VAL A 180 -5.35 -4.77 -8.21
C VAL A 180 -6.54 -4.58 -7.27
N CYS A 181 -6.31 -4.00 -6.09
CA CYS A 181 -7.36 -3.74 -5.10
C CYS A 181 -8.48 -2.85 -5.68
N GLN A 182 -8.12 -1.77 -6.37
CA GLN A 182 -9.07 -0.87 -7.02
C GLN A 182 -9.86 -1.58 -8.11
N ARG A 183 -9.21 -2.44 -8.90
CA ARG A 183 -9.84 -3.19 -10.00
C ARG A 183 -10.80 -4.26 -9.46
N VAL A 184 -10.38 -5.03 -8.46
CA VAL A 184 -11.19 -6.13 -7.88
C VAL A 184 -12.34 -5.60 -7.02
N PHE A 185 -12.15 -4.45 -6.36
CA PHE A 185 -13.15 -3.84 -5.49
C PHE A 185 -13.49 -2.42 -5.94
N PRO A 186 -14.16 -2.25 -7.09
CA PRO A 186 -14.45 -0.94 -7.65
C PRO A 186 -15.33 -0.08 -6.73
N THR A 187 -15.23 1.23 -6.90
CA THR A 187 -16.01 2.23 -6.17
C THR A 187 -16.31 3.41 -7.10
N ASP A 188 -16.85 4.48 -6.54
CA ASP A 188 -17.12 5.72 -7.27
C ASP A 188 -15.84 6.22 -7.99
N PRO A 189 -15.91 6.63 -9.26
CA PRO A 189 -14.78 7.15 -10.02
C PRO A 189 -14.03 8.30 -9.33
N SER A 190 -14.74 9.15 -8.56
CA SER A 190 -14.13 10.26 -7.81
C SER A 190 -13.16 9.81 -6.71
N LYS A 191 -13.24 8.55 -6.29
CA LYS A 191 -12.39 7.91 -5.28
C LYS A 191 -11.33 7.02 -5.90
N CYS A 192 -11.31 6.90 -7.22
CA CYS A 192 -10.39 6.07 -7.98
C CYS A 192 -9.24 6.89 -8.53
N VAL A 193 -8.09 6.25 -8.70
CA VAL A 193 -6.95 6.81 -9.43
C VAL A 193 -7.01 6.29 -10.86
N MET A 194 -6.94 7.19 -11.83
CA MET A 194 -6.80 6.81 -13.23
C MET A 194 -5.42 6.23 -13.49
N HIS A 195 -5.36 5.11 -14.17
CA HIS A 195 -4.14 4.38 -14.56
C HIS A 195 -4.00 4.36 -16.07
#